data_2f022714ab527f9a928e70db93daba83
#
_entry.id   2f022714ab527f9a928e70db93daba83
#
_cell.length_a   1.000
_cell.length_b   1.000
_cell.length_c   1.000
_cell.angle_alpha   90.00
_cell.angle_beta   90.00
_cell.angle_gamma   90.00
#
_symmetry.space_group_name_H-M   'P 1'
#
loop_
_entity.id
_entity.type
_entity.pdbx_description
1 polymer ?
#
loop_
_entity_poly.entity_id
_entity_poly.type
_entity_poly.pdbx_seq_one_letter_code
_entity_poly.pdbx_strand_id
1 'polypeptide(L)'
;MKTEQQLPKNIRQIGSPAGHTKVYIEDYVITFLNSLSMDKNTYVRGAILFGEKKQIGNDLVIFIRGAIEGQNLELDLDETVFDDEVWREIYQQKERLFSGLDVIGWALLRMGFSVRLNDKIKKTHFENFPGEGKVLYMMDDLEGEDAFYVFRGEDLSRQNGYYIYYEKNPMMQNYLVERRQDIKEVQTYEKMMESRRDEKLIRQ
;
A
#
# COMPACT_ATOMS: atom_id res chain seq x y z
N MET A 1 -12.69 -19.59 27.79
CA MET A 1 -11.73 -18.47 27.95
C MET A 1 -11.63 -17.72 26.61
N LYS A 2 -12.16 -16.51 26.56
CA LYS A 2 -11.88 -15.64 25.43
C LYS A 2 -10.40 -15.26 25.53
N THR A 3 -9.59 -15.73 24.61
CA THR A 3 -8.21 -15.27 24.48
C THR A 3 -8.29 -13.77 24.21
N GLU A 4 -7.88 -12.94 25.16
CA GLU A 4 -7.73 -11.51 24.94
C GLU A 4 -6.74 -11.36 23.80
N GLN A 5 -7.22 -10.84 22.68
CA GLN A 5 -6.36 -10.51 21.55
C GLN A 5 -5.46 -9.36 21.99
N GLN A 6 -4.22 -9.68 22.26
CA GLN A 6 -3.22 -8.70 22.67
C GLN A 6 -2.75 -7.91 21.45
N LEU A 7 -2.56 -6.60 21.63
CA LEU A 7 -1.85 -5.76 20.70
C LEU A 7 -0.40 -6.24 20.55
N PRO A 8 0.24 -6.01 19.38
CA PRO A 8 1.64 -6.31 19.21
C PRO A 8 2.49 -5.64 20.29
N LYS A 9 3.47 -6.36 20.82
CA LYS A 9 4.35 -5.84 21.90
C LYS A 9 5.48 -4.97 21.37
N ASN A 10 5.97 -5.29 20.19
CA ASN A 10 7.07 -4.57 19.56
C ASN A 10 6.49 -3.56 18.56
N ILE A 11 6.37 -2.31 19.01
CA ILE A 11 5.75 -1.24 18.26
C ILE A 11 6.59 0.04 18.29
N ARG A 12 6.43 0.84 17.24
CA ARG A 12 6.94 2.19 17.17
C ARG A 12 5.80 3.13 16.85
N GLN A 13 5.61 4.14 17.68
CA GLN A 13 4.59 5.16 17.47
C GLN A 13 5.10 6.23 16.50
N ILE A 14 4.30 6.56 15.51
CA ILE A 14 4.52 7.67 14.59
C ILE A 14 3.45 8.73 14.85
N GLY A 15 3.89 9.96 15.12
CA GLY A 15 2.96 11.04 15.46
C GLY A 15 2.24 10.82 16.79
N SER A 16 0.99 11.24 16.84
CA SER A 16 0.16 11.18 18.06
C SER A 16 -1.18 10.52 17.77
N PRO A 17 -1.22 9.17 17.68
CA PRO A 17 -2.46 8.45 17.43
C PRO A 17 -3.50 8.76 18.48
N ALA A 18 -4.70 9.10 18.05
CA ALA A 18 -5.81 9.46 18.91
C ALA A 18 -7.14 8.90 18.36
N GLY A 19 -8.20 8.95 19.18
CA GLY A 19 -9.51 8.44 18.80
C GLY A 19 -9.62 6.92 18.92
N HIS A 20 -10.74 6.37 18.45
CA HIS A 20 -11.11 4.97 18.62
C HIS A 20 -10.82 4.10 17.39
N THR A 21 -10.23 4.66 16.35
CA THR A 21 -9.71 3.90 15.22
C THR A 21 -8.20 4.01 15.22
N LYS A 22 -7.52 2.87 15.31
CA LYS A 22 -6.06 2.78 15.38
C LYS A 22 -5.53 2.02 14.17
N VAL A 23 -4.50 2.55 13.52
CA VAL A 23 -3.83 1.89 12.39
C VAL A 23 -2.49 1.34 12.85
N TYR A 24 -2.29 0.05 12.62
CA TYR A 24 -1.04 -0.68 12.84
C TYR A 24 -0.58 -1.23 11.52
N ILE A 25 0.59 -0.81 11.06
CA ILE A 25 1.19 -1.31 9.83
C ILE A 25 2.48 -2.07 10.12
N GLU A 26 2.60 -3.27 9.56
CA GLU A 26 3.78 -4.10 9.76
C GLU A 26 4.99 -3.51 9.04
N ASP A 27 6.16 -3.66 9.62
CA ASP A 27 7.41 -3.01 9.20
C ASP A 27 7.79 -3.26 7.73
N TYR A 28 7.69 -4.50 7.25
CA TYR A 28 7.97 -4.81 5.85
C TYR A 28 7.03 -4.09 4.88
N VAL A 29 5.79 -3.88 5.31
CA VAL A 29 4.78 -3.22 4.47
C VAL A 29 5.07 -1.74 4.33
N ILE A 30 5.30 -1.03 5.43
CA ILE A 30 5.61 0.40 5.36
C ILE A 30 6.95 0.67 4.65
N THR A 31 7.93 -0.19 4.86
CA THR A 31 9.22 -0.11 4.17
C THR A 31 9.05 -0.29 2.65
N PHE A 32 8.21 -1.24 2.25
CA PHE A 32 7.88 -1.45 0.84
C PHE A 32 7.20 -0.24 0.22
N LEU A 33 6.18 0.32 0.89
CA LEU A 33 5.48 1.51 0.42
C LEU A 33 6.45 2.70 0.24
N ASN A 34 7.32 2.92 1.20
CA ASN A 34 8.34 3.96 1.12
C ASN A 34 9.33 3.72 -0.03
N SER A 35 9.64 2.47 -0.34
CA SER A 35 10.52 2.14 -1.45
C SER A 35 9.91 2.40 -2.83
N LEU A 36 8.59 2.29 -2.97
CA LEU A 36 7.88 2.60 -4.20
C LEU A 36 7.99 4.07 -4.59
N SER A 37 7.95 4.95 -3.60
CA SER A 37 8.02 6.38 -3.82
C SER A 37 9.42 6.87 -4.25
N MET A 38 10.46 6.07 -4.00
CA MET A 38 11.84 6.42 -4.34
C MET A 38 12.25 6.15 -5.79
N ASP A 39 11.36 5.60 -6.61
CA ASP A 39 11.63 5.37 -8.02
C ASP A 39 11.49 6.67 -8.82
N LYS A 40 12.61 7.17 -9.33
CA LYS A 40 12.75 8.49 -9.95
C LYS A 40 11.99 8.67 -11.27
N ASN A 41 11.41 7.62 -11.84
CA ASN A 41 10.79 7.66 -13.17
C ASN A 41 9.28 7.79 -13.14
N THR A 42 8.66 7.77 -11.97
CA THR A 42 7.20 7.80 -11.84
C THR A 42 6.79 8.72 -10.70
N TYR A 43 5.98 9.73 -11.01
CA TYR A 43 5.52 10.72 -10.03
C TYR A 43 4.34 10.24 -9.18
N VAL A 44 3.64 9.21 -9.63
CA VAL A 44 2.46 8.66 -8.95
C VAL A 44 2.52 7.15 -8.99
N ARG A 45 2.35 6.52 -7.83
CA ARG A 45 2.22 5.07 -7.68
C ARG A 45 1.09 4.74 -6.74
N GLY A 46 0.49 3.59 -6.94
CA GLY A 46 -0.54 3.06 -6.08
C GLY A 46 -0.19 1.68 -5.57
N ALA A 47 -0.76 1.34 -4.43
CA ALA A 47 -0.68 0.01 -3.85
C ALA A 47 -2.02 -0.38 -3.25
N ILE A 48 -2.26 -1.69 -3.14
CA ILE A 48 -3.43 -2.25 -2.46
C ILE A 48 -2.96 -2.82 -1.15
N LEU A 49 -3.70 -2.54 -0.09
CA LEU A 49 -3.37 -2.94 1.27
C LEU A 49 -4.22 -4.12 1.73
N PHE A 50 -3.58 -5.10 2.35
CA PHE A 50 -4.23 -6.30 2.88
C PHE A 50 -4.01 -6.41 4.38
N GLY A 51 -4.99 -6.90 5.05
CA GLY A 51 -4.90 -7.10 6.50
C GLY A 51 -6.23 -7.50 7.11
N GLU A 52 -6.43 -7.07 8.33
CA GLU A 52 -7.65 -7.39 9.09
C GLU A 52 -8.01 -6.25 10.03
N LYS A 53 -9.28 -6.18 10.38
CA LYS A 53 -9.76 -5.28 11.43
C LYS A 53 -10.23 -6.10 12.62
N LYS A 54 -9.97 -5.58 13.81
CA LYS A 54 -10.39 -6.22 15.08
C LYS A 54 -10.91 -5.16 16.05
N GLN A 55 -11.98 -5.51 16.75
CA GLN A 55 -12.44 -4.72 17.89
C GLN A 55 -11.64 -5.14 19.12
N ILE A 56 -10.84 -4.23 19.66
CA ILE A 56 -10.05 -4.45 20.87
C ILE A 56 -10.46 -3.40 21.90
N GLY A 57 -11.19 -3.81 22.92
CA GLY A 57 -11.81 -2.87 23.86
C GLY A 57 -12.78 -1.94 23.13
N ASN A 58 -12.58 -0.63 23.29
CA ASN A 58 -13.38 0.41 22.62
C ASN A 58 -12.82 0.84 21.27
N ASP A 59 -11.70 0.25 20.83
CA ASP A 59 -11.00 0.66 19.63
C ASP A 59 -11.24 -0.31 18.47
N LEU A 60 -11.48 0.23 17.30
CA LEU A 60 -11.36 -0.49 16.05
C LEU A 60 -9.88 -0.44 15.62
N VAL A 61 -9.22 -1.58 15.62
CA VAL A 61 -7.82 -1.69 15.26
C VAL A 61 -7.69 -2.29 13.87
N ILE A 62 -6.98 -1.60 12.99
CA ILE A 62 -6.75 -2.01 11.62
C ILE A 62 -5.29 -2.45 11.50
N PHE A 63 -5.08 -3.74 11.19
CA PHE A 63 -3.75 -4.31 10.98
C PHE A 63 -3.47 -4.45 9.51
N ILE A 64 -2.44 -3.75 9.03
CA ILE A 64 -1.99 -3.84 7.64
C ILE A 64 -0.78 -4.77 7.61
N ARG A 65 -0.97 -5.95 7.00
CA ARG A 65 0.03 -7.04 6.97
C ARG A 65 0.58 -7.33 5.60
N GLY A 66 0.02 -6.76 4.57
CA GLY A 66 0.46 -6.97 3.20
C GLY A 66 0.14 -5.78 2.32
N ALA A 67 0.87 -5.69 1.24
CA ALA A 67 0.62 -4.75 0.18
C ALA A 67 1.16 -5.28 -1.14
N ILE A 68 0.52 -4.94 -2.22
CA ILE A 68 1.02 -5.16 -3.57
C ILE A 68 1.02 -3.86 -4.34
N GLU A 69 1.97 -3.69 -5.25
CA GLU A 69 1.93 -2.57 -6.19
C GLU A 69 0.73 -2.74 -7.12
N GLY A 70 -0.02 -1.67 -7.30
CA GLY A 70 -1.13 -1.64 -8.24
C GLY A 70 -0.62 -1.50 -9.66
N GLN A 71 -0.20 -2.62 -10.27
CA GLN A 71 0.10 -2.70 -11.69
C GLN A 71 -1.21 -2.48 -12.45
N ASN A 72 -1.29 -1.76 -13.49
CA ASN A 72 -2.51 -1.45 -14.25
C ASN A 72 -3.53 -0.53 -13.53
N LEU A 73 -3.19 0.01 -12.37
CA LEU A 73 -3.89 1.19 -11.89
C LEU A 73 -3.45 2.35 -12.77
N GLU A 74 -4.31 2.79 -13.66
CA GLU A 74 -4.12 4.06 -14.33
C GLU A 74 -4.28 5.17 -13.30
N LEU A 75 -3.14 5.58 -12.78
CA LEU A 75 -3.05 6.70 -11.87
C LEU A 75 -2.81 7.94 -12.73
N ASP A 76 -3.88 8.53 -13.20
CA ASP A 76 -3.82 9.92 -13.58
C ASP A 76 -3.81 10.76 -12.29
N LEU A 77 -3.23 11.94 -12.33
CA LEU A 77 -3.19 12.87 -11.19
C LEU A 77 -4.60 13.13 -10.62
N ASP A 78 -5.61 12.91 -11.42
CA ASP A 78 -6.99 13.20 -11.11
C ASP A 78 -7.94 11.99 -11.10
N GLU A 79 -7.56 10.84 -11.65
CA GLU A 79 -8.42 9.67 -11.73
C GLU A 79 -7.66 8.38 -11.49
N THR A 80 -8.09 7.65 -10.48
CA THR A 80 -7.65 6.26 -10.28
C THR A 80 -8.78 5.35 -10.75
N VAL A 81 -8.50 4.55 -11.75
CA VAL A 81 -9.51 3.66 -12.32
C VAL A 81 -9.39 2.27 -11.70
N PHE A 82 -10.41 1.90 -10.93
CA PHE A 82 -10.61 0.54 -10.44
C PHE A 82 -11.73 -0.11 -11.25
N ASP A 83 -11.39 -0.68 -12.38
CA ASP A 83 -12.35 -1.43 -13.19
C ASP A 83 -12.44 -2.91 -12.76
N ASP A 84 -13.33 -3.67 -13.38
CA ASP A 84 -13.55 -5.09 -13.03
C ASP A 84 -12.31 -5.94 -13.28
N GLU A 85 -11.51 -5.62 -14.30
CA GLU A 85 -10.28 -6.34 -14.61
C GLU A 85 -9.21 -6.09 -13.54
N VAL A 86 -9.04 -4.85 -13.10
CA VAL A 86 -8.13 -4.47 -12.00
C VAL A 86 -8.51 -5.21 -10.73
N TRP A 87 -9.80 -5.22 -10.37
CA TRP A 87 -10.25 -5.95 -9.18
C TRP A 87 -10.06 -7.45 -9.29
N ARG A 88 -10.24 -8.03 -10.46
CA ARG A 88 -10.00 -9.46 -10.69
C ARG A 88 -8.52 -9.80 -10.44
N GLU A 89 -7.59 -9.01 -10.93
CA GLU A 89 -6.15 -9.19 -10.70
C GLU A 89 -5.80 -9.03 -9.21
N ILE A 90 -6.37 -8.04 -8.55
CA ILE A 90 -6.15 -7.82 -7.11
C ILE A 90 -6.58 -9.06 -6.32
N TYR A 91 -7.76 -9.60 -6.57
CA TYR A 91 -8.25 -10.78 -5.86
C TYR A 91 -7.47 -12.04 -6.20
N GLN A 92 -7.00 -12.21 -7.42
CA GLN A 92 -6.13 -13.33 -7.80
C GLN A 92 -4.80 -13.27 -7.03
N GLN A 93 -4.17 -12.12 -6.96
CA GLN A 93 -2.93 -11.95 -6.22
C GLN A 93 -3.13 -12.07 -4.71
N LYS A 94 -4.24 -11.58 -4.18
CA LYS A 94 -4.62 -11.75 -2.79
C LYS A 94 -4.72 -13.23 -2.40
N GLU A 95 -5.44 -14.02 -3.17
CA GLU A 95 -5.60 -15.45 -2.88
C GLU A 95 -4.28 -16.21 -2.99
N ARG A 96 -3.43 -15.84 -3.93
CA ARG A 96 -2.12 -16.48 -4.13
C ARG A 96 -1.09 -16.09 -3.05
N LEU A 97 -1.02 -14.82 -2.68
CA LEU A 97 0.06 -14.25 -1.86
C LEU A 97 -0.37 -13.95 -0.42
N PHE A 98 -1.61 -13.56 -0.21
CA PHE A 98 -2.13 -13.07 1.07
C PHE A 98 -3.43 -13.78 1.45
N SER A 99 -3.45 -15.09 1.30
CA SER A 99 -4.60 -15.92 1.67
C SER A 99 -4.96 -15.72 3.14
N GLY A 100 -6.24 -15.53 3.42
CA GLY A 100 -6.75 -15.28 4.77
C GLY A 100 -6.75 -13.82 5.22
N LEU A 101 -6.15 -12.91 4.46
CA LEU A 101 -6.28 -11.48 4.69
C LEU A 101 -7.38 -10.87 3.81
N ASP A 102 -7.92 -9.75 4.26
CA ASP A 102 -8.90 -8.97 3.49
C ASP A 102 -8.23 -7.80 2.78
N VAL A 103 -8.87 -7.32 1.72
CA VAL A 103 -8.53 -6.01 1.14
C VAL A 103 -9.03 -4.95 2.12
N ILE A 104 -8.12 -4.18 2.70
CA ILE A 104 -8.48 -3.20 3.73
C ILE A 104 -8.20 -1.75 3.33
N GLY A 105 -7.67 -1.52 2.16
CA GLY A 105 -7.45 -0.17 1.70
C GLY A 105 -6.48 -0.08 0.54
N TRP A 106 -6.02 1.12 0.32
CA TRP A 106 -5.08 1.43 -0.75
C TRP A 106 -4.12 2.53 -0.34
N ALA A 107 -3.05 2.66 -1.10
CA ALA A 107 -2.05 3.68 -0.90
C ALA A 107 -1.86 4.49 -2.18
N LEU A 108 -1.70 5.78 -2.03
CA LEU A 108 -1.39 6.72 -3.10
C LEU A 108 -0.09 7.44 -2.78
N LEU A 109 0.93 7.15 -3.55
CA LEU A 109 2.30 7.62 -3.35
C LEU A 109 2.63 8.58 -4.47
N ARG A 110 2.94 9.83 -4.13
CA ARG A 110 3.18 10.88 -5.11
C ARG A 110 4.43 11.67 -4.75
N MET A 111 4.97 12.37 -5.71
CA MET A 111 6.11 13.26 -5.52
C MET A 111 5.69 14.71 -5.82
N GLY A 112 5.81 15.59 -4.81
CA GLY A 112 5.47 17.00 -4.94
C GLY A 112 3.98 17.32 -4.86
N PHE A 113 3.16 16.39 -4.35
CA PHE A 113 1.72 16.58 -4.15
C PHE A 113 1.36 16.46 -2.68
N SER A 114 0.59 17.41 -2.19
CA SER A 114 0.12 17.40 -0.81
C SER A 114 -0.60 16.11 -0.45
N VAL A 115 -0.41 15.64 0.78
CA VAL A 115 -1.16 14.50 1.35
C VAL A 115 -2.58 14.88 1.79
N ARG A 116 -3.08 16.03 1.37
CA ARG A 116 -4.46 16.43 1.61
C ARG A 116 -5.42 15.71 0.66
N LEU A 117 -6.59 15.34 1.18
CA LEU A 117 -7.66 14.80 0.36
C LEU A 117 -8.21 15.87 -0.57
N ASN A 118 -8.53 15.45 -1.79
CA ASN A 118 -9.40 16.19 -2.69
C ASN A 118 -10.70 15.37 -2.93
N ASP A 119 -11.68 16.00 -3.57
CA ASP A 119 -12.98 15.35 -3.79
C ASP A 119 -12.89 14.13 -4.70
N LYS A 120 -11.99 14.12 -5.66
CA LYS A 120 -11.79 12.97 -6.57
C LYS A 120 -11.21 11.75 -5.86
N ILE A 121 -10.18 11.94 -5.05
CA ILE A 121 -9.57 10.86 -4.24
C ILE A 121 -10.60 10.31 -3.26
N LYS A 122 -11.34 11.17 -2.60
CA LYS A 122 -12.41 10.79 -1.67
C LYS A 122 -13.48 9.96 -2.37
N LYS A 123 -13.94 10.39 -3.52
CA LYS A 123 -14.92 9.67 -4.33
C LYS A 123 -14.40 8.29 -4.73
N THR A 124 -13.17 8.20 -5.21
CA THR A 124 -12.53 6.92 -5.56
C THR A 124 -12.50 5.98 -4.36
N HIS A 125 -12.14 6.49 -3.19
CA HIS A 125 -12.13 5.67 -1.96
C HIS A 125 -13.51 5.13 -1.63
N PHE A 126 -14.53 5.97 -1.58
CA PHE A 126 -15.88 5.55 -1.22
C PHE A 126 -16.51 4.59 -2.23
N GLU A 127 -16.21 4.73 -3.50
CA GLU A 127 -16.72 3.83 -4.53
C GLU A 127 -16.06 2.44 -4.47
N ASN A 128 -14.79 2.37 -4.09
CA ASN A 128 -14.00 1.13 -4.18
C ASN A 128 -13.69 0.48 -2.82
N PHE A 129 -13.66 1.26 -1.75
CA PHE A 129 -13.35 0.79 -0.40
C PHE A 129 -14.40 1.28 0.61
N PRO A 130 -15.67 0.92 0.41
CA PRO A 130 -16.73 1.40 1.30
C PRO A 130 -16.66 0.72 2.68
N GLY A 131 -17.10 1.43 3.68
CA GLY A 131 -17.32 0.93 5.04
C GLY A 131 -16.21 1.21 6.02
N GLU A 132 -16.50 0.89 7.27
CA GLU A 132 -15.56 1.03 8.38
C GLU A 132 -14.38 0.06 8.24
N GLY A 133 -13.23 0.47 8.73
CA GLY A 133 -12.03 -0.36 8.71
C GLY A 133 -11.29 -0.35 7.37
N LYS A 134 -11.69 0.48 6.43
CA LYS A 134 -10.95 0.73 5.19
C LYS A 134 -10.10 1.98 5.34
N VAL A 135 -8.85 1.89 4.87
CA VAL A 135 -7.88 2.97 5.01
C VAL A 135 -7.38 3.47 3.66
N LEU A 136 -7.00 4.73 3.64
CA LEU A 136 -6.19 5.32 2.56
C LEU A 136 -4.88 5.82 3.18
N TYR A 137 -3.77 5.36 2.64
CA TYR A 137 -2.45 5.87 2.96
C TYR A 137 -1.98 6.80 1.85
N MET A 138 -1.61 8.02 2.19
CA MET A 138 -1.07 9.00 1.25
C MET A 138 0.34 9.39 1.66
N MET A 139 1.23 9.48 0.69
CA MET A 139 2.61 9.88 0.90
C MET A 139 3.06 10.87 -0.18
N ASP A 140 3.73 11.92 0.26
CA ASP A 140 4.51 12.83 -0.59
C ASP A 140 6.00 12.61 -0.34
N ASP A 141 6.67 11.99 -1.30
CA ASP A 141 8.09 11.66 -1.18
C ASP A 141 9.01 12.88 -1.23
N LEU A 142 8.57 13.95 -1.88
CA LEU A 142 9.38 15.18 -1.97
C LEU A 142 9.52 15.87 -0.62
N GLU A 143 8.42 16.02 0.11
CA GLU A 143 8.38 16.67 1.43
C GLU A 143 8.56 15.68 2.59
N GLY A 144 8.54 14.36 2.31
CA GLY A 144 8.63 13.34 3.33
C GLY A 144 7.42 13.31 4.26
N GLU A 145 6.26 13.72 3.78
CA GLU A 145 5.01 13.76 4.53
C GLU A 145 4.14 12.56 4.21
N ASP A 146 3.53 11.97 5.23
CA ASP A 146 2.56 10.90 5.06
C ASP A 146 1.33 11.08 5.96
N ALA A 147 0.24 10.42 5.60
CA ALA A 147 -0.97 10.39 6.40
C ALA A 147 -1.82 9.17 6.10
N PHE A 148 -2.43 8.61 7.15
CA PHE A 148 -3.55 7.69 7.04
C PHE A 148 -4.87 8.43 7.16
N TYR A 149 -5.81 8.04 6.33
CA TYR A 149 -7.20 8.45 6.40
C TYR A 149 -8.07 7.24 6.72
N VAL A 150 -8.96 7.40 7.66
CA VAL A 150 -9.89 6.35 8.07
C VAL A 150 -11.32 6.87 8.00
N PHE A 151 -12.27 5.94 7.85
CA PHE A 151 -13.69 6.27 7.86
C PHE A 151 -14.13 6.68 9.26
N ARG A 152 -14.73 7.84 9.37
CA ARG A 152 -15.28 8.37 10.62
C ARG A 152 -16.60 9.06 10.36
N GLY A 153 -17.67 8.49 10.93
CA GLY A 153 -19.02 8.95 10.61
C GLY A 153 -19.36 8.64 9.15
N GLU A 154 -19.52 9.66 8.34
CA GLU A 154 -19.80 9.54 6.90
C GLU A 154 -18.66 10.04 6.02
N ASP A 155 -17.52 10.35 6.60
CA ASP A 155 -16.40 10.97 5.88
C ASP A 155 -15.06 10.30 6.22
N LEU A 156 -14.05 10.62 5.42
CA LEU A 156 -12.66 10.24 5.67
C LEU A 156 -12.00 11.29 6.57
N SER A 157 -11.39 10.83 7.65
CA SER A 157 -10.69 11.66 8.62
C SER A 157 -9.21 11.34 8.64
N ARG A 158 -8.37 12.37 8.60
CA ARG A 158 -6.91 12.24 8.75
C ARG A 158 -6.59 11.81 10.17
N GLN A 159 -5.76 10.77 10.29
CA GLN A 159 -5.19 10.35 11.56
C GLN A 159 -3.98 11.20 11.92
N ASN A 160 -3.84 11.54 13.20
CA ASN A 160 -2.69 12.29 13.70
C ASN A 160 -1.45 11.43 13.91
N GLY A 161 -1.58 10.14 13.73
CA GLY A 161 -0.48 9.18 13.84
C GLY A 161 -0.94 7.75 13.66
N TYR A 162 0.03 6.85 13.69
CA TYR A 162 -0.17 5.43 13.53
C TYR A 162 0.93 4.65 14.25
N TYR A 163 0.85 3.32 14.23
CA TYR A 163 1.86 2.45 14.81
C TYR A 163 2.49 1.56 13.75
N ILE A 164 3.81 1.45 13.79
CA ILE A 164 4.55 0.42 13.06
C ILE A 164 4.77 -0.74 14.03
N TYR A 165 4.50 -1.96 13.60
CA TYR A 165 4.75 -3.14 14.42
C TYR A 165 5.64 -4.13 13.71
N TYR A 166 6.29 -4.98 14.50
CA TYR A 166 7.31 -5.91 14.05
C TYR A 166 6.88 -7.33 14.44
N GLU A 167 6.46 -8.09 13.45
CA GLU A 167 6.10 -9.50 13.59
C GLU A 167 6.64 -10.27 12.38
N LYS A 168 6.78 -11.59 12.52
CA LYS A 168 7.09 -12.46 11.38
C LYS A 168 6.01 -12.30 10.32
N ASN A 169 6.43 -12.01 9.09
CA ASN A 169 5.52 -11.76 7.98
C ASN A 169 5.99 -12.51 6.72
N PRO A 170 5.84 -13.84 6.69
CA PRO A 170 6.31 -14.64 5.56
C PRO A 170 5.64 -14.29 4.25
N MET A 171 4.34 -13.96 4.28
CA MET A 171 3.59 -13.59 3.07
C MET A 171 4.18 -12.34 2.39
N MET A 172 4.46 -11.30 3.17
CA MET A 172 5.07 -10.09 2.61
C MET A 172 6.52 -10.31 2.19
N GLN A 173 7.29 -11.09 2.94
CA GLN A 173 8.64 -11.46 2.56
C GLN A 173 8.68 -12.22 1.23
N ASN A 174 7.79 -13.18 1.04
CA ASN A 174 7.68 -13.94 -0.23
C ASN A 174 7.32 -13.03 -1.39
N TYR A 175 6.39 -12.11 -1.20
CA TYR A 175 6.05 -11.11 -2.21
C TYR A 175 7.27 -10.25 -2.61
N LEU A 176 8.02 -9.78 -1.63
CA LEU A 176 9.21 -8.95 -1.87
C LEU A 176 10.31 -9.71 -2.64
N VAL A 177 10.52 -10.98 -2.31
CA VAL A 177 11.48 -11.84 -3.01
C VAL A 177 11.05 -12.07 -4.47
N GLU A 178 9.79 -12.43 -4.68
CA GLU A 178 9.23 -12.63 -6.01
C GLU A 178 9.33 -11.36 -6.87
N ARG A 179 8.99 -10.22 -6.30
CA ARG A 179 9.09 -8.91 -6.95
C ARG A 179 10.53 -8.57 -7.36
N ARG A 180 11.52 -8.88 -6.54
CA ARG A 180 12.94 -8.68 -6.87
C ARG A 180 13.40 -9.56 -8.03
N GLN A 181 12.94 -10.80 -8.08
CA GLN A 181 13.24 -11.72 -9.18
C GLN A 181 12.67 -11.21 -10.50
N ASP A 182 11.43 -10.78 -10.51
CA ASP A 182 10.77 -10.22 -11.69
C ASP A 182 11.50 -8.98 -12.20
N ILE A 183 11.90 -8.07 -11.33
CA ILE A 183 12.68 -6.88 -11.69
C ILE A 183 14.04 -7.25 -12.29
N LYS A 184 14.74 -8.22 -11.71
CA LYS A 184 16.04 -8.71 -12.24
C LYS A 184 15.90 -9.35 -13.62
N GLU A 185 14.88 -10.13 -13.86
CA GLU A 185 14.59 -10.73 -15.15
C GLU A 185 14.36 -9.68 -16.24
N VAL A 186 13.55 -8.68 -15.95
CA VAL A 186 13.29 -7.55 -16.86
C VAL A 186 14.59 -6.80 -17.16
N GLN A 187 15.37 -6.46 -16.15
CA GLN A 187 16.65 -5.75 -16.33
C GLN A 187 17.64 -6.56 -17.15
N THR A 188 17.71 -7.86 -16.92
CA THR A 188 18.57 -8.77 -17.68
C THR A 188 18.16 -8.82 -19.16
N TYR A 189 16.86 -8.92 -19.42
CA TYR A 189 16.30 -8.89 -20.77
C TYR A 189 16.61 -7.58 -21.49
N GLU A 190 16.43 -6.45 -20.85
CA GLU A 190 16.75 -5.13 -21.39
C GLU A 190 18.22 -5.00 -21.74
N LYS A 191 19.13 -5.42 -20.85
CA LYS A 191 20.57 -5.43 -21.10
C LYS A 191 20.95 -6.32 -22.30
N MET A 192 20.32 -7.47 -22.43
CA MET A 192 20.54 -8.36 -23.58
C MET A 192 20.09 -7.71 -24.89
N MET A 193 18.98 -7.01 -24.88
CA MET A 193 18.44 -6.31 -26.07
C MET A 193 19.32 -5.12 -26.45
N GLU A 194 19.83 -4.36 -25.50
CA GLU A 194 20.78 -3.27 -25.75
C GLU A 194 22.08 -3.80 -26.37
N SER A 195 22.65 -4.85 -25.79
CA SER A 195 23.86 -5.49 -26.30
C SER A 195 23.69 -5.97 -27.76
N ARG A 196 22.55 -6.54 -28.11
CA ARG A 196 22.24 -6.96 -29.49
C ARG A 196 22.09 -5.78 -30.44
N ARG A 197 21.57 -4.66 -30.00
CA ARG A 197 21.51 -3.43 -30.79
C ARG A 197 22.90 -2.91 -31.10
N ASP A 198 23.76 -2.85 -30.10
CA ASP A 198 25.13 -2.36 -30.23
C ASP A 198 25.94 -3.26 -31.16
N GLU A 199 25.82 -4.57 -31.08
CA GLU A 199 26.45 -5.51 -32.00
C GLU A 199 26.01 -5.28 -33.46
N LYS A 200 24.75 -5.00 -33.70
CA LYS A 200 24.22 -4.69 -35.04
C LYS A 200 24.78 -3.35 -35.58
N LEU A 201 24.94 -2.37 -34.72
CA LEU A 201 25.51 -1.07 -35.10
C LEU A 201 26.99 -1.15 -35.43
N ILE A 202 27.74 -1.97 -34.74
CA ILE A 202 29.17 -2.17 -34.97
C ILE A 202 29.44 -2.95 -36.29
N ARG A 203 28.53 -3.84 -36.70
CA ARG A 203 28.65 -4.64 -37.93
C ARG A 203 28.23 -3.90 -39.22
N GLN A 204 27.67 -2.73 -39.12
CA GLN A 204 27.38 -1.85 -40.25
C GLN A 204 28.54 -0.90 -40.50
#